data_ea5e9934776760b2a9b8825802d2a452
#
_entry.id   ea5e9934776760b2a9b8825802d2a452
#
_cell.length_a   1.000
_cell.length_b   1.000
_cell.length_c   1.000
_cell.angle_alpha   90.00
_cell.angle_beta   90.00
_cell.angle_gamma   90.00
#
_symmetry.space_group_name_H-M   'P 1'
#
loop_
_entity.id
_entity.type
_entity.pdbx_description
1 polymer ?
#
loop_
_entity_poly.entity_id
_entity_poly.type
_entity_poly.pdbx_seq_one_letter_code
_entity_poly.pdbx_strand_id
1 'polypeptide(L)'
;VQPQLPPDSIIDAEGCYLLPGVIDEHVHFRDPGLTAKGNFYTESRAAAAGGVTTVIDMPNTVPPTVTKERLLQKIEIAQQQSLVNFGFFLGATPDNAARLKDVNPRLVAGIKLFMGSSTGELQVEDRPTLRTIFEQSQLPIMVHCEDTPMITAKMKAYKKKYGEDPHVRYHAEIRPSEACVKSTKEAIALAREFNVKLHVAHITTAAELDLFDPNDKQITAEACLPHLMFASEDYERLGARIKCNPAVKYDTDRAAIRAALTDGRIRTIGTDHAPHRISDKIGGAAKATSGMPFVQFSLVSMLELVDEGVLPIERMVELMCHNPARVFGIENRGFLRQGYMADLVLIKPHSPWTLPPNRIESKCNWSPMEGHTFNWRVMRTFVNGRLVYNKGVITNENLRGRMITYMPR
;
A
#
# COMPACT_ATOMS: atom_id res chain seq x y z
N VAL A 1 29.72 -22.49 6.38
CA VAL A 1 29.60 -22.59 7.85
C VAL A 1 28.68 -23.78 8.11
N GLN A 2 29.19 -24.86 8.71
CA GLN A 2 28.32 -25.97 9.13
C GLN A 2 27.43 -25.51 10.27
N PRO A 3 26.10 -25.74 10.21
CA PRO A 3 25.20 -25.34 11.28
C PRO A 3 25.52 -26.16 12.56
N GLN A 4 25.65 -25.44 13.67
CA GLN A 4 25.83 -26.04 15.01
C GLN A 4 24.49 -26.44 15.67
N LEU A 5 23.39 -26.37 14.91
CA LEU A 5 22.04 -26.65 15.41
C LEU A 5 21.63 -28.12 15.09
N PRO A 6 20.71 -28.69 15.88
CA PRO A 6 20.12 -29.98 15.58
C PRO A 6 19.50 -30.03 14.17
N PRO A 7 19.52 -31.18 13.47
CA PRO A 7 19.00 -31.30 12.09
C PRO A 7 17.55 -30.87 11.91
N ASP A 8 16.71 -31.07 12.90
CA ASP A 8 15.30 -30.64 12.92
C ASP A 8 15.10 -29.11 13.00
N SER A 9 16.18 -28.38 13.36
CA SER A 9 16.21 -26.89 13.33
C SER A 9 16.71 -26.35 11.99
N ILE A 10 17.05 -27.20 11.04
CA ILE A 10 17.57 -26.81 9.72
C ILE A 10 16.43 -26.86 8.70
N ILE A 11 16.26 -25.78 7.97
CA ILE A 11 15.28 -25.67 6.86
C ILE A 11 16.07 -25.59 5.56
N ASP A 12 15.95 -26.61 4.71
CA ASP A 12 16.47 -26.56 3.35
C ASP A 12 15.65 -25.55 2.53
N ALA A 13 16.32 -24.59 1.92
CA ALA A 13 15.70 -23.59 1.06
C ALA A 13 15.33 -24.12 -0.33
N GLU A 14 15.74 -25.34 -0.71
CA GLU A 14 15.36 -26.02 -1.95
C GLU A 14 15.62 -25.15 -3.22
N GLY A 15 16.72 -24.38 -3.22
CA GLY A 15 17.05 -23.46 -4.33
C GLY A 15 16.19 -22.18 -4.39
N CYS A 16 15.51 -21.83 -3.31
CA CYS A 16 14.80 -20.57 -3.17
C CYS A 16 15.76 -19.42 -2.84
N TYR A 17 15.37 -18.21 -3.20
CA TYR A 17 15.95 -16.99 -2.62
C TYR A 17 15.40 -16.79 -1.21
N LEU A 18 16.26 -16.37 -0.28
CA LEU A 18 15.88 -15.89 1.04
C LEU A 18 15.91 -14.37 1.02
N LEU A 19 14.76 -13.76 1.22
CA LEU A 19 14.60 -12.29 1.28
C LEU A 19 14.11 -11.87 2.66
N PRO A 20 14.34 -10.59 3.07
CA PRO A 20 13.61 -10.01 4.19
C PRO A 20 12.11 -10.07 3.88
N GLY A 21 11.29 -10.22 4.91
CA GLY A 21 9.84 -10.12 4.76
C GLY A 21 9.43 -8.73 4.24
N VAL A 22 8.51 -8.72 3.30
CA VAL A 22 8.00 -7.47 2.72
C VAL A 22 7.26 -6.65 3.77
N ILE A 23 7.46 -5.34 3.74
CA ILE A 23 6.73 -4.35 4.52
C ILE A 23 5.84 -3.57 3.55
N ASP A 24 4.53 -3.73 3.69
CA ASP A 24 3.54 -2.98 2.90
C ASP A 24 2.97 -1.87 3.76
N GLU A 25 3.39 -0.66 3.49
CA GLU A 25 3.00 0.53 4.26
C GLU A 25 1.66 1.11 3.86
N HIS A 26 0.96 0.52 2.87
CA HIS A 26 -0.27 1.08 2.34
C HIS A 26 -1.34 0.01 2.14
N VAL A 27 -2.06 -0.34 3.21
CA VAL A 27 -3.17 -1.30 3.14
C VAL A 27 -4.44 -0.76 3.80
N HIS A 28 -5.59 -1.28 3.36
CA HIS A 28 -6.92 -0.99 3.90
C HIS A 28 -7.60 -2.32 4.28
N PHE A 29 -7.31 -2.84 5.48
CA PHE A 29 -7.84 -4.12 5.94
C PHE A 29 -9.31 -4.07 6.37
N ARG A 30 -9.93 -2.88 6.28
CA ARG A 30 -11.37 -2.68 6.42
C ARG A 30 -11.94 -2.88 7.83
N ASP A 31 -11.14 -3.15 8.82
CA ASP A 31 -11.54 -3.39 10.20
C ASP A 31 -11.08 -2.23 11.11
N PRO A 32 -11.97 -1.65 11.89
CA PRO A 32 -13.38 -1.98 12.15
C PRO A 32 -14.37 -1.49 11.09
N GLY A 33 -15.58 -2.07 11.13
CA GLY A 33 -16.81 -1.55 10.55
C GLY A 33 -17.06 -1.84 9.06
N LEU A 34 -16.03 -2.20 8.30
CA LEU A 34 -16.16 -2.55 6.88
C LEU A 34 -15.84 -4.03 6.62
N THR A 35 -16.01 -4.86 7.64
CA THR A 35 -15.57 -6.27 7.70
C THR A 35 -16.26 -7.19 6.68
N ALA A 36 -17.34 -6.73 6.05
CA ALA A 36 -17.94 -7.44 4.92
C ALA A 36 -16.99 -7.50 3.68
N LYS A 37 -16.03 -6.55 3.58
CA LYS A 37 -15.07 -6.45 2.48
C LYS A 37 -13.73 -7.13 2.80
N GLY A 38 -13.32 -7.16 4.06
CA GLY A 38 -12.08 -7.70 4.58
C GLY A 38 -11.96 -7.42 6.08
N ASN A 39 -11.08 -8.13 6.78
CA ASN A 39 -10.75 -7.88 8.19
C ASN A 39 -9.29 -8.27 8.45
N PHE A 40 -8.76 -7.97 9.65
CA PHE A 40 -7.35 -8.29 9.97
C PHE A 40 -7.02 -9.76 9.82
N TYR A 41 -7.94 -10.67 10.10
CA TYR A 41 -7.71 -12.09 9.93
C TYR A 41 -7.55 -12.48 8.46
N THR A 42 -8.51 -12.14 7.61
CA THR A 42 -8.50 -12.56 6.20
C THR A 42 -7.42 -11.86 5.38
N GLU A 43 -7.23 -10.55 5.59
CA GLU A 43 -6.27 -9.79 4.79
C GLU A 43 -4.81 -10.05 5.24
N SER A 44 -4.60 -10.37 6.52
CA SER A 44 -3.27 -10.81 6.97
C SER A 44 -2.90 -12.22 6.49
N ARG A 45 -3.88 -13.10 6.23
CA ARG A 45 -3.65 -14.37 5.51
C ARG A 45 -3.17 -14.09 4.08
N ALA A 46 -3.86 -13.19 3.38
CA ALA A 46 -3.45 -12.78 2.04
C ALA A 46 -2.04 -12.17 2.02
N ALA A 47 -1.72 -11.32 2.99
CA ALA A 47 -0.38 -10.77 3.19
C ALA A 47 0.66 -11.88 3.40
N ALA A 48 0.43 -12.79 4.34
CA ALA A 48 1.34 -13.90 4.62
C ALA A 48 1.56 -14.82 3.39
N ALA A 49 0.50 -15.12 2.64
CA ALA A 49 0.58 -15.91 1.41
C ALA A 49 1.38 -15.19 0.31
N GLY A 50 1.40 -13.86 0.33
CA GLY A 50 2.18 -13.01 -0.58
C GLY A 50 3.63 -12.73 -0.14
N GLY A 51 4.09 -13.24 1.01
CA GLY A 51 5.42 -12.92 1.55
C GLY A 51 5.50 -11.58 2.28
N VAL A 52 4.35 -10.92 2.51
CA VAL A 52 4.26 -9.69 3.29
C VAL A 52 4.19 -10.07 4.77
N THR A 53 5.14 -9.60 5.55
CA THR A 53 5.28 -9.96 6.98
C THR A 53 4.88 -8.83 7.91
N THR A 54 4.76 -7.62 7.35
CA THR A 54 4.41 -6.41 8.10
C THR A 54 3.54 -5.50 7.23
N VAL A 55 2.48 -4.98 7.81
CA VAL A 55 1.57 -4.03 7.14
C VAL A 55 1.35 -2.78 7.98
N ILE A 56 1.10 -1.65 7.32
CA ILE A 56 0.64 -0.42 7.99
C ILE A 56 -0.74 -0.07 7.45
N ASP A 57 -1.75 -0.15 8.31
CA ASP A 57 -3.15 0.00 7.90
C ASP A 57 -3.64 1.43 8.00
N MET A 58 -4.45 1.81 7.03
CA MET A 58 -4.98 3.15 6.83
C MET A 58 -6.15 3.47 7.77
N PRO A 59 -6.37 4.76 8.09
CA PRO A 59 -7.35 5.18 9.10
C PRO A 59 -8.81 5.22 8.63
N ASN A 60 -9.11 5.07 7.34
CA ASN A 60 -10.44 5.23 6.75
C ASN A 60 -11.35 4.02 6.95
N THR A 61 -11.54 3.65 8.20
CA THR A 61 -12.45 2.61 8.72
C THR A 61 -13.76 3.22 9.23
N VAL A 62 -14.69 2.43 9.76
CA VAL A 62 -15.95 2.89 10.34
C VAL A 62 -16.09 2.32 11.76
N PRO A 63 -15.89 3.13 12.80
CA PRO A 63 -15.49 4.54 12.75
C PRO A 63 -14.05 4.75 12.28
N PRO A 64 -13.69 5.96 11.82
CA PRO A 64 -12.32 6.24 11.38
C PRO A 64 -11.35 6.30 12.56
N THR A 65 -10.07 5.99 12.29
CA THR A 65 -8.99 5.99 13.29
C THR A 65 -8.38 7.40 13.38
N VAL A 66 -9.07 8.31 14.07
CA VAL A 66 -8.71 9.73 14.17
C VAL A 66 -8.49 10.21 15.61
N THR A 67 -8.66 9.33 16.59
CA THR A 67 -8.39 9.60 18.01
C THR A 67 -7.56 8.49 18.64
N LYS A 68 -6.96 8.78 19.79
CA LYS A 68 -6.19 7.77 20.57
C LYS A 68 -7.04 6.56 20.93
N GLU A 69 -8.28 6.78 21.35
CA GLU A 69 -9.21 5.72 21.75
C GLU A 69 -9.52 4.79 20.57
N ARG A 70 -9.78 5.36 19.39
CA ARG A 70 -10.02 4.59 18.15
C ARG A 70 -8.78 3.81 17.72
N LEU A 71 -7.60 4.42 17.87
CA LEU A 71 -6.33 3.74 17.60
C LEU A 71 -6.14 2.53 18.54
N LEU A 72 -6.35 2.70 19.84
CA LEU A 72 -6.21 1.61 20.82
C LEU A 72 -7.20 0.48 20.57
N GLN A 73 -8.46 0.78 20.23
CA GLN A 73 -9.45 -0.23 19.83
C GLN A 73 -8.99 -1.01 18.59
N LYS A 74 -8.46 -0.32 17.58
CA LYS A 74 -7.97 -0.95 16.35
C LYS A 74 -6.73 -1.81 16.61
N ILE A 75 -5.82 -1.38 17.48
CA ILE A 75 -4.67 -2.16 17.94
C ILE A 75 -5.15 -3.47 18.57
N GLU A 76 -6.13 -3.42 19.48
CA GLU A 76 -6.67 -4.59 20.14
C GLU A 76 -7.27 -5.60 19.15
N ILE A 77 -8.05 -5.13 18.18
CA ILE A 77 -8.61 -5.99 17.11
C ILE A 77 -7.47 -6.67 16.33
N ALA A 78 -6.47 -5.92 15.90
CA ALA A 78 -5.35 -6.46 15.12
C ALA A 78 -4.51 -7.46 15.94
N GLN A 79 -4.29 -7.22 17.23
CA GLN A 79 -3.58 -8.14 18.13
C GLN A 79 -4.26 -9.50 18.22
N GLN A 80 -5.59 -9.53 18.17
CA GLN A 80 -6.37 -10.76 18.26
C GLN A 80 -6.46 -11.50 16.93
N GLN A 81 -6.31 -10.83 15.79
CA GLN A 81 -6.67 -11.38 14.49
C GLN A 81 -5.49 -11.49 13.50
N SER A 82 -4.55 -10.54 13.50
CA SER A 82 -3.55 -10.47 12.45
C SER A 82 -2.49 -11.56 12.56
N LEU A 83 -2.24 -12.28 11.46
CA LEU A 83 -1.17 -13.26 11.33
C LEU A 83 0.19 -12.60 11.06
N VAL A 84 0.20 -11.41 10.46
CA VAL A 84 1.40 -10.63 10.17
C VAL A 84 1.55 -9.46 11.14
N ASN A 85 2.76 -8.90 11.22
CA ASN A 85 2.98 -7.71 12.04
C ASN A 85 2.21 -6.53 11.49
N PHE A 86 1.81 -5.61 12.35
CA PHE A 86 0.93 -4.51 11.98
C PHE A 86 1.32 -3.20 12.65
N GLY A 87 1.06 -2.12 11.95
CA GLY A 87 1.12 -0.74 12.42
C GLY A 87 -0.03 0.06 11.85
N PHE A 88 -0.11 1.34 12.21
CA PHE A 88 -1.23 2.19 11.83
C PHE A 88 -0.79 3.60 11.50
N PHE A 89 -1.56 4.27 10.64
CA PHE A 89 -1.59 5.72 10.55
C PHE A 89 -2.75 6.28 11.36
N LEU A 90 -2.57 7.46 11.94
CA LEU A 90 -3.67 8.26 12.48
C LEU A 90 -4.18 9.19 11.38
N GLY A 91 -5.50 9.24 11.18
CA GLY A 91 -6.10 10.14 10.18
C GLY A 91 -6.14 11.59 10.67
N ALA A 92 -5.77 12.52 9.79
CA ALA A 92 -5.97 13.95 10.01
C ALA A 92 -7.37 14.37 9.57
N THR A 93 -8.01 15.22 10.37
CA THR A 93 -9.33 15.83 10.10
C THR A 93 -9.34 17.28 10.59
N PRO A 94 -10.31 18.10 10.19
CA PRO A 94 -10.47 19.43 10.76
C PRO A 94 -10.59 19.41 12.29
N ASP A 95 -11.26 18.41 12.86
CA ASP A 95 -11.54 18.31 14.30
C ASP A 95 -10.31 17.97 15.15
N ASN A 96 -9.33 17.26 14.59
CA ASN A 96 -8.13 16.85 15.33
C ASN A 96 -6.85 17.59 14.92
N ALA A 97 -6.90 18.45 13.89
CA ALA A 97 -5.74 19.15 13.32
C ALA A 97 -4.86 19.82 14.39
N ALA A 98 -5.46 20.60 15.29
CA ALA A 98 -4.74 21.34 16.34
C ALA A 98 -4.10 20.42 17.43
N ARG A 99 -4.45 19.13 17.46
CA ARG A 99 -4.02 18.17 18.46
C ARG A 99 -3.02 17.12 17.93
N LEU A 100 -2.60 17.23 16.67
CA LEU A 100 -1.68 16.25 16.05
C LEU A 100 -0.32 16.22 16.73
N LYS A 101 0.12 17.32 17.35
CA LYS A 101 1.33 17.39 18.18
C LYS A 101 1.31 16.48 19.41
N ASP A 102 0.12 16.09 19.89
CA ASP A 102 -0.06 15.27 21.09
C ASP A 102 -0.02 13.76 20.78
N VAL A 103 0.14 13.39 19.52
CA VAL A 103 0.15 11.99 19.07
C VAL A 103 1.45 11.30 19.52
N ASN A 104 1.33 10.18 20.20
CA ASN A 104 2.51 9.40 20.62
C ASN A 104 3.23 8.80 19.39
N PRO A 105 4.48 9.23 19.10
CA PRO A 105 5.22 8.80 17.93
C PRO A 105 5.59 7.31 17.90
N ARG A 106 5.50 6.63 19.05
CA ARG A 106 5.80 5.19 19.12
C ARG A 106 4.60 4.30 18.75
N LEU A 107 3.40 4.86 18.63
CA LEU A 107 2.17 4.10 18.37
C LEU A 107 1.73 4.15 16.90
N VAL A 108 2.25 5.09 16.10
CA VAL A 108 1.81 5.27 14.71
C VAL A 108 3.00 5.50 13.77
N ALA A 109 2.86 5.06 12.53
CA ALA A 109 3.83 5.31 11.47
C ALA A 109 3.93 6.81 11.13
N GLY A 110 2.81 7.51 11.22
CA GLY A 110 2.67 8.90 10.89
C GLY A 110 1.20 9.32 10.87
N ILE A 111 0.97 10.46 10.26
CA ILE A 111 -0.36 11.03 10.02
C ILE A 111 -0.76 10.70 8.58
N LYS A 112 -1.97 10.17 8.35
CA LYS A 112 -2.55 10.04 7.01
C LYS A 112 -3.47 11.21 6.73
N LEU A 113 -3.21 11.90 5.63
CA LEU A 113 -4.00 13.01 5.15
C LEU A 113 -4.57 12.70 3.77
N PHE A 114 -5.85 12.90 3.59
CA PHE A 114 -6.52 12.81 2.29
C PHE A 114 -6.77 14.22 1.75
N MET A 115 -5.85 14.71 0.92
CA MET A 115 -5.98 15.99 0.22
C MET A 115 -6.83 15.78 -1.04
N GLY A 116 -8.11 16.10 -0.93
CA GLY A 116 -9.05 16.01 -2.03
C GLY A 116 -9.74 14.66 -2.20
N SER A 117 -10.31 14.46 -3.37
CA SER A 117 -11.27 13.41 -3.70
C SER A 117 -10.74 11.99 -3.52
N SER A 118 -11.01 11.40 -2.37
CA SER A 118 -10.67 10.01 -2.01
C SER A 118 -11.92 9.22 -1.62
N THR A 119 -11.73 7.98 -1.20
CA THR A 119 -12.81 7.11 -0.71
C THR A 119 -12.97 7.28 0.80
N GLY A 120 -14.16 7.71 1.27
CA GLY A 120 -14.49 7.91 2.68
C GLY A 120 -14.68 9.38 3.05
N GLU A 121 -14.86 9.66 4.36
CA GLU A 121 -15.24 10.97 4.89
C GLU A 121 -14.06 11.76 5.49
N LEU A 122 -12.82 11.30 5.29
CA LEU A 122 -11.61 11.91 5.88
C LEU A 122 -10.94 12.96 4.97
N GLN A 123 -11.68 13.55 4.04
CA GLN A 123 -11.13 14.54 3.09
C GLN A 123 -10.92 15.88 3.78
N VAL A 124 -9.76 16.50 3.54
CA VAL A 124 -9.45 17.86 3.96
C VAL A 124 -9.05 18.65 2.73
N GLU A 125 -9.82 19.71 2.44
CA GLU A 125 -9.66 20.52 1.22
C GLU A 125 -9.41 21.99 1.52
N ASP A 126 -9.85 22.46 2.69
CA ASP A 126 -9.68 23.86 3.04
C ASP A 126 -8.24 24.16 3.47
N ARG A 127 -7.67 25.19 2.88
CA ARG A 127 -6.27 25.57 3.07
C ARG A 127 -5.90 25.94 4.51
N PRO A 128 -6.73 26.64 5.30
CA PRO A 128 -6.45 26.88 6.72
C PRO A 128 -6.25 25.58 7.53
N THR A 129 -7.13 24.59 7.35
CA THR A 129 -7.00 23.30 8.03
C THR A 129 -5.75 22.55 7.56
N LEU A 130 -5.46 22.53 6.25
CA LEU A 130 -4.24 21.93 5.73
C LEU A 130 -3.00 22.55 6.39
N ARG A 131 -2.91 23.88 6.46
CA ARG A 131 -1.81 24.57 7.14
C ARG A 131 -1.68 24.14 8.60
N THR A 132 -2.78 24.10 9.35
CA THR A 132 -2.78 23.67 10.75
C THR A 132 -2.29 22.23 10.88
N ILE A 133 -2.69 21.30 10.01
CA ILE A 133 -2.22 19.91 10.02
C ILE A 133 -0.71 19.85 9.84
N PHE A 134 -0.16 20.54 8.85
CA PHE A 134 1.29 20.54 8.62
C PHE A 134 2.06 21.23 9.75
N GLU A 135 1.57 22.37 10.27
CA GLU A 135 2.17 23.10 11.38
C GLU A 135 2.22 22.28 12.68
N GLN A 136 1.14 21.53 12.98
CA GLN A 136 1.02 20.81 14.24
C GLN A 136 1.58 19.38 14.19
N SER A 137 1.91 18.85 13.01
CA SER A 137 2.43 17.49 12.89
C SER A 137 3.92 17.44 13.22
N GLN A 138 4.27 16.63 14.23
CA GLN A 138 5.66 16.25 14.54
C GLN A 138 6.06 14.91 13.91
N LEU A 139 5.13 14.28 13.19
CA LEU A 139 5.27 12.98 12.56
C LEU A 139 5.30 13.12 11.05
N PRO A 140 5.84 12.15 10.31
CA PRO A 140 5.70 12.12 8.87
C PRO A 140 4.23 12.16 8.47
N ILE A 141 3.91 12.96 7.45
CA ILE A 141 2.58 13.00 6.86
C ILE A 141 2.61 12.16 5.57
N MET A 142 1.76 11.15 5.49
CA MET A 142 1.49 10.43 4.25
C MET A 142 0.22 10.99 3.61
N VAL A 143 0.31 11.42 2.35
CA VAL A 143 -0.79 12.12 1.68
C VAL A 143 -1.32 11.36 0.46
N HIS A 144 -2.64 11.37 0.30
CA HIS A 144 -3.31 11.16 -0.98
C HIS A 144 -3.53 12.53 -1.62
N CYS A 145 -3.14 12.70 -2.88
CA CYS A 145 -3.13 14.00 -3.56
C CYS A 145 -3.95 13.96 -4.84
N GLU A 146 -5.15 14.56 -4.81
CA GLU A 146 -5.96 14.81 -6.01
C GLU A 146 -6.81 16.10 -5.83
N ASP A 147 -6.91 16.93 -6.86
CA ASP A 147 -7.68 18.19 -6.83
C ASP A 147 -9.18 17.91 -7.07
N THR A 148 -10.00 17.98 -6.03
CA THR A 148 -11.45 17.71 -6.08
C THR A 148 -12.21 18.63 -7.04
N PRO A 149 -11.99 19.95 -7.07
CA PRO A 149 -12.70 20.81 -8.01
C PRO A 149 -12.53 20.38 -9.46
N MET A 150 -11.32 20.02 -9.86
CA MET A 150 -11.02 19.56 -11.21
C MET A 150 -11.73 18.24 -11.53
N ILE A 151 -11.65 17.27 -10.63
CA ILE A 151 -12.30 15.97 -10.78
C ILE A 151 -13.83 16.12 -10.86
N THR A 152 -14.41 16.93 -9.98
CA THR A 152 -15.86 17.18 -9.95
C THR A 152 -16.34 17.84 -11.24
N ALA A 153 -15.60 18.82 -11.75
CA ALA A 153 -15.94 19.48 -13.02
C ALA A 153 -15.89 18.50 -14.19
N LYS A 154 -14.84 17.67 -14.26
CA LYS A 154 -14.72 16.64 -15.29
C LYS A 154 -15.80 15.57 -15.16
N MET A 155 -16.08 15.05 -13.96
CA MET A 155 -17.16 14.08 -13.75
C MET A 155 -18.51 14.65 -14.21
N LYS A 156 -18.81 15.90 -13.89
CA LYS A 156 -20.03 16.58 -14.35
C LYS A 156 -20.10 16.66 -15.88
N ALA A 157 -19.00 17.00 -16.54
CA ALA A 157 -18.92 17.06 -18.00
C ALA A 157 -19.12 15.68 -18.66
N TYR A 158 -18.49 14.65 -18.08
CA TYR A 158 -18.62 13.27 -18.58
C TYR A 158 -20.03 12.72 -18.37
N LYS A 159 -20.65 12.99 -17.22
CA LYS A 159 -22.06 12.64 -16.99
C LYS A 159 -23.00 13.31 -17.98
N LYS A 160 -22.78 14.59 -18.28
CA LYS A 160 -23.56 15.31 -19.30
C LYS A 160 -23.44 14.67 -20.69
N LYS A 161 -22.24 14.15 -21.02
CA LYS A 161 -21.96 13.57 -22.36
C LYS A 161 -22.37 12.12 -22.50
N TYR A 162 -22.19 11.32 -21.44
CA TYR A 162 -22.28 9.87 -21.49
C TYR A 162 -23.32 9.26 -20.53
N GLY A 163 -24.12 10.09 -19.85
CA GLY A 163 -25.12 9.65 -18.86
C GLY A 163 -24.56 9.56 -17.45
N GLU A 164 -25.44 9.20 -16.50
CA GLU A 164 -25.16 9.27 -15.05
C GLU A 164 -24.01 8.38 -14.57
N ASP A 165 -23.63 7.38 -15.35
CA ASP A 165 -22.52 6.47 -15.03
C ASP A 165 -21.65 6.26 -16.26
N PRO A 166 -20.76 7.19 -16.59
CA PRO A 166 -19.83 7.06 -17.72
C PRO A 166 -19.03 5.76 -17.64
N HIS A 167 -18.76 5.14 -18.78
CA HIS A 167 -17.98 3.89 -18.81
C HIS A 167 -16.63 4.05 -18.07
N VAL A 168 -16.19 3.00 -17.37
CA VAL A 168 -14.99 3.02 -16.52
C VAL A 168 -13.71 3.38 -17.28
N ARG A 169 -13.62 3.14 -18.58
CA ARG A 169 -12.48 3.56 -19.42
C ARG A 169 -12.17 5.05 -19.35
N TYR A 170 -13.18 5.88 -19.05
CA TYR A 170 -13.03 7.33 -18.87
C TYR A 170 -12.48 7.74 -17.49
N HIS A 171 -12.20 6.75 -16.61
CA HIS A 171 -11.80 7.06 -15.25
C HIS A 171 -10.50 7.87 -15.18
N ALA A 172 -9.51 7.57 -16.04
CA ALA A 172 -8.26 8.32 -16.14
C ALA A 172 -8.47 9.76 -16.64
N GLU A 173 -9.42 9.99 -17.56
CA GLU A 173 -9.74 11.31 -18.09
C GLU A 173 -10.54 12.15 -17.07
N ILE A 174 -11.42 11.52 -16.29
CA ILE A 174 -12.19 12.15 -15.21
C ILE A 174 -11.29 12.55 -14.04
N ARG A 175 -10.27 11.72 -13.73
CA ARG A 175 -9.24 11.96 -12.71
C ARG A 175 -7.89 12.20 -13.40
N PRO A 176 -7.68 13.40 -13.97
CA PRO A 176 -6.55 13.65 -14.86
C PRO A 176 -5.24 13.81 -14.09
N SER A 177 -4.12 13.70 -14.81
CA SER A 177 -2.77 13.88 -14.26
C SER A 177 -2.59 15.24 -13.59
N GLU A 178 -3.17 16.29 -14.15
CA GLU A 178 -3.11 17.66 -13.62
C GLU A 178 -3.71 17.79 -12.22
N ALA A 179 -4.73 16.98 -11.89
CA ALA A 179 -5.31 16.97 -10.54
C ALA A 179 -4.32 16.42 -9.50
N CYS A 180 -3.57 15.36 -9.85
CA CYS A 180 -2.51 14.82 -9.00
C CYS A 180 -1.36 15.82 -8.85
N VAL A 181 -0.83 16.34 -9.96
CA VAL A 181 0.31 17.29 -9.96
C VAL A 181 0.00 18.54 -9.14
N LYS A 182 -1.21 19.11 -9.29
CA LYS A 182 -1.61 20.32 -8.55
C LYS A 182 -1.63 20.06 -7.05
N SER A 183 -2.28 18.99 -6.61
CA SER A 183 -2.38 18.64 -5.19
C SER A 183 -1.02 18.24 -4.59
N THR A 184 -0.20 17.47 -5.33
CA THR A 184 1.15 17.09 -4.89
C THR A 184 2.05 18.31 -4.73
N LYS A 185 2.01 19.30 -5.64
CA LYS A 185 2.74 20.56 -5.50
C LYS A 185 2.35 21.32 -4.24
N GLU A 186 1.07 21.39 -3.92
CA GLU A 186 0.58 22.06 -2.70
C GLU A 186 1.07 21.32 -1.44
N ALA A 187 0.98 19.98 -1.40
CA ALA A 187 1.48 19.19 -0.28
C ALA A 187 2.98 19.39 -0.05
N ILE A 188 3.78 19.39 -1.12
CA ILE A 188 5.23 19.65 -1.04
C ILE A 188 5.51 21.05 -0.53
N ALA A 189 4.80 22.08 -1.02
CA ALA A 189 4.97 23.45 -0.57
C ALA A 189 4.69 23.60 0.93
N LEU A 190 3.60 23.00 1.44
CA LEU A 190 3.27 23.00 2.86
C LEU A 190 4.33 22.24 3.69
N ALA A 191 4.79 21.08 3.20
CA ALA A 191 5.83 20.30 3.90
C ALA A 191 7.16 21.08 4.02
N ARG A 192 7.52 21.83 2.98
CA ARG A 192 8.70 22.72 3.01
C ARG A 192 8.51 23.91 3.96
N GLU A 193 7.35 24.55 3.91
CA GLU A 193 7.04 25.70 4.76
C GLU A 193 7.11 25.37 6.24
N PHE A 194 6.55 24.21 6.63
CA PHE A 194 6.49 23.78 8.04
C PHE A 194 7.61 22.79 8.45
N ASN A 195 8.54 22.51 7.55
CA ASN A 195 9.66 21.57 7.78
C ASN A 195 9.21 20.17 8.24
N VAL A 196 8.14 19.64 7.65
CA VAL A 196 7.56 18.32 7.98
C VAL A 196 8.04 17.28 6.98
N LYS A 197 8.29 16.05 7.43
CA LYS A 197 8.54 14.92 6.53
C LYS A 197 7.25 14.54 5.80
N LEU A 198 7.32 14.51 4.48
CA LEU A 198 6.19 14.17 3.61
C LEU A 198 6.46 12.88 2.85
N HIS A 199 5.48 12.01 2.80
CA HIS A 199 5.45 10.84 1.94
C HIS A 199 4.21 10.90 1.04
N VAL A 200 4.43 11.09 -0.27
CA VAL A 200 3.32 11.16 -1.23
C VAL A 200 3.00 9.75 -1.69
N ALA A 201 1.79 9.30 -1.38
CA ALA A 201 1.31 7.97 -1.70
C ALA A 201 1.03 7.81 -3.21
N HIS A 202 1.14 6.58 -3.70
CA HIS A 202 0.67 6.11 -5.02
C HIS A 202 0.87 7.12 -6.17
N ILE A 203 2.12 7.56 -6.42
CA ILE A 203 2.45 8.37 -7.61
C ILE A 203 1.99 7.64 -8.86
N THR A 204 1.22 8.35 -9.70
CA THR A 204 0.56 7.77 -10.87
C THR A 204 0.89 8.41 -12.19
N THR A 205 1.65 9.51 -12.20
CA THR A 205 1.90 10.28 -13.41
C THR A 205 3.39 10.57 -13.63
N ALA A 206 3.82 10.60 -14.89
CA ALA A 206 5.15 11.05 -15.25
C ALA A 206 5.45 12.48 -14.76
N ALA A 207 4.46 13.36 -14.86
CA ALA A 207 4.61 14.76 -14.47
C ALA A 207 4.76 14.98 -12.96
N GLU A 208 4.28 14.07 -12.11
CA GLU A 208 4.53 14.13 -10.67
C GLU A 208 5.98 13.79 -10.33
N LEU A 209 6.63 12.88 -11.09
CA LEU A 209 8.00 12.44 -10.82
C LEU A 209 9.01 13.59 -10.86
N ASP A 210 8.74 14.63 -11.63
CA ASP A 210 9.60 15.83 -11.73
C ASP A 210 9.59 16.68 -10.44
N LEU A 211 8.69 16.38 -9.51
CA LEU A 211 8.59 17.06 -8.22
C LEU A 211 9.49 16.45 -7.14
N PHE A 212 10.12 15.30 -7.41
CA PHE A 212 10.89 14.53 -6.43
C PHE A 212 12.39 14.51 -6.77
N ASP A 213 13.19 14.93 -5.78
CA ASP A 213 14.64 14.80 -5.83
C ASP A 213 15.07 13.47 -5.19
N PRO A 214 15.84 12.60 -5.89
CA PRO A 214 16.33 11.34 -5.34
C PRO A 214 17.15 11.49 -4.04
N ASN A 215 17.79 12.65 -3.82
CA ASN A 215 18.61 12.93 -2.65
C ASN A 215 17.81 13.51 -1.47
N ASP A 216 16.57 13.89 -1.70
CA ASP A 216 15.72 14.47 -0.67
C ASP A 216 15.30 13.39 0.36
N LYS A 217 15.53 13.69 1.64
CA LYS A 217 15.16 12.83 2.76
C LYS A 217 13.88 13.32 3.46
N GLN A 218 13.42 14.51 3.14
CA GLN A 218 12.23 15.12 3.71
C GLN A 218 10.99 14.78 2.90
N ILE A 219 11.10 14.86 1.56
CA ILE A 219 9.99 14.57 0.64
C ILE A 219 10.27 13.26 -0.08
N THR A 220 9.39 12.30 0.07
CA THR A 220 9.53 10.97 -0.51
C THR A 220 8.25 10.55 -1.24
N ALA A 221 8.37 9.64 -2.19
CA ALA A 221 7.29 9.16 -3.02
C ALA A 221 7.13 7.64 -2.96
N GLU A 222 5.89 7.18 -2.96
CA GLU A 222 5.49 5.78 -3.10
C GLU A 222 4.97 5.52 -4.51
N ALA A 223 5.31 4.36 -5.08
CA ALA A 223 4.56 3.79 -6.18
C ALA A 223 3.70 2.62 -5.68
N CYS A 224 2.49 2.46 -6.24
CA CYS A 224 1.64 1.32 -5.91
C CYS A 224 1.50 0.36 -7.08
N LEU A 225 1.35 -0.93 -6.76
CA LEU A 225 1.28 -2.02 -7.73
C LEU A 225 0.27 -1.78 -8.85
N PRO A 226 -0.95 -1.26 -8.61
CA PRO A 226 -1.89 -0.97 -9.68
C PRO A 226 -1.32 -0.13 -10.82
N HIS A 227 -0.54 0.90 -10.47
CA HIS A 227 0.03 1.86 -11.43
C HIS A 227 1.33 1.35 -12.10
N LEU A 228 1.95 0.32 -11.53
CA LEU A 228 3.09 -0.39 -12.12
C LEU A 228 2.66 -1.50 -13.08
N MET A 229 1.51 -2.13 -12.82
CA MET A 229 1.08 -3.32 -13.56
C MET A 229 0.07 -3.00 -14.67
N PHE A 230 -0.78 -1.98 -14.50
CA PHE A 230 -1.86 -1.67 -15.42
C PHE A 230 -1.71 -0.31 -16.09
N ALA A 231 -2.33 -0.17 -17.26
CA ALA A 231 -2.50 1.09 -17.99
C ALA A 231 -3.98 1.29 -18.36
N SER A 232 -4.35 2.47 -18.84
CA SER A 232 -5.76 2.81 -19.16
C SER A 232 -6.40 1.89 -20.19
N GLU A 233 -5.61 1.30 -21.06
CA GLU A 233 -6.05 0.33 -22.08
C GLU A 233 -6.62 -0.95 -21.45
N ASP A 234 -6.12 -1.31 -20.25
CA ASP A 234 -6.60 -2.48 -19.51
C ASP A 234 -8.04 -2.33 -18.99
N TYR A 235 -8.59 -1.11 -18.93
CA TYR A 235 -10.00 -0.93 -18.59
C TYR A 235 -10.96 -1.62 -19.56
N GLU A 236 -10.59 -1.82 -20.82
CA GLU A 236 -11.40 -2.54 -21.80
C GLU A 236 -11.54 -4.03 -21.45
N ARG A 237 -10.49 -4.63 -20.92
CA ARG A 237 -10.43 -6.05 -20.56
C ARG A 237 -10.87 -6.31 -19.09
N LEU A 238 -10.41 -5.49 -18.16
CA LEU A 238 -10.58 -5.72 -16.72
C LEU A 238 -11.72 -4.90 -16.11
N GLY A 239 -12.23 -3.91 -16.85
CA GLY A 239 -13.33 -3.06 -16.39
C GLY A 239 -13.03 -2.37 -15.06
N ALA A 240 -14.04 -2.29 -14.22
CA ALA A 240 -13.91 -1.66 -12.92
C ALA A 240 -13.06 -2.46 -11.90
N ARG A 241 -12.64 -3.69 -12.22
CA ARG A 241 -11.71 -4.45 -11.35
C ARG A 241 -10.40 -3.70 -11.10
N ILE A 242 -9.93 -2.89 -12.07
CA ILE A 242 -8.72 -2.06 -11.91
C ILE A 242 -9.03 -0.59 -11.61
N LYS A 243 -10.27 -0.25 -11.29
CA LYS A 243 -10.62 1.10 -10.86
C LYS A 243 -10.08 1.36 -9.46
N CYS A 244 -9.19 2.35 -9.32
CA CYS A 244 -8.62 2.87 -8.07
C CYS A 244 -8.52 4.39 -8.12
N ASN A 245 -8.14 5.01 -7.02
CA ASN A 245 -7.89 6.45 -6.90
C ASN A 245 -6.50 6.67 -6.26
N PRO A 246 -5.61 7.39 -6.95
CA PRO A 246 -5.74 7.98 -8.28
C PRO A 246 -5.98 6.92 -9.35
N ALA A 247 -6.59 7.32 -10.47
CA ALA A 247 -6.90 6.39 -11.56
C ALA A 247 -5.61 5.79 -12.17
N VAL A 248 -5.67 4.52 -12.57
CA VAL A 248 -4.68 3.96 -13.49
C VAL A 248 -4.63 4.84 -14.74
N LYS A 249 -3.44 5.35 -15.09
CA LYS A 249 -3.22 6.30 -16.17
C LYS A 249 -2.74 5.60 -17.46
N TYR A 250 -2.12 6.36 -18.34
CA TYR A 250 -1.67 5.91 -19.64
C TYR A 250 -0.39 5.07 -19.57
N ASP A 251 -0.11 4.31 -20.60
CA ASP A 251 1.11 3.48 -20.70
C ASP A 251 2.40 4.31 -20.56
N THR A 252 2.39 5.54 -21.05
CA THR A 252 3.49 6.49 -20.88
C THR A 252 3.76 6.85 -19.42
N ASP A 253 2.72 6.99 -18.60
CA ASP A 253 2.85 7.21 -17.16
C ASP A 253 3.39 5.96 -16.47
N ARG A 254 2.83 4.79 -16.78
CA ARG A 254 3.33 3.50 -16.28
C ARG A 254 4.80 3.29 -16.58
N ALA A 255 5.22 3.52 -17.82
CA ALA A 255 6.61 3.41 -18.24
C ALA A 255 7.53 4.37 -17.46
N ALA A 256 7.11 5.62 -17.24
CA ALA A 256 7.85 6.60 -16.47
C ALA A 256 8.00 6.20 -15.00
N ILE A 257 6.92 5.69 -14.35
CA ILE A 257 6.96 5.23 -12.95
C ILE A 257 7.88 4.01 -12.83
N ARG A 258 7.81 3.05 -13.77
CA ARG A 258 8.72 1.89 -13.82
C ARG A 258 10.19 2.33 -13.92
N ALA A 259 10.50 3.30 -14.78
CA ALA A 259 11.87 3.85 -14.90
C ALA A 259 12.33 4.52 -13.59
N ALA A 260 11.44 5.22 -12.89
CA ALA A 260 11.74 5.89 -11.62
C ALA A 260 12.00 4.93 -10.43
N LEU A 261 11.77 3.63 -10.57
CA LEU A 261 12.12 2.66 -9.55
C LEU A 261 13.63 2.55 -9.32
N THR A 262 14.44 2.85 -10.32
CA THR A 262 15.92 2.72 -10.27
C THR A 262 16.65 4.03 -10.06
N ASP A 263 16.04 5.18 -10.37
CA ASP A 263 16.71 6.49 -10.30
C ASP A 263 16.59 7.16 -8.91
N GLY A 264 15.84 6.58 -7.98
CA GLY A 264 15.73 7.04 -6.59
C GLY A 264 14.56 7.99 -6.32
N ARG A 265 13.82 8.45 -7.33
CA ARG A 265 12.63 9.30 -7.15
C ARG A 265 11.51 8.56 -6.45
N ILE A 266 11.27 7.30 -6.80
CA ILE A 266 10.39 6.42 -6.02
C ILE A 266 11.18 5.81 -4.86
N ARG A 267 10.69 6.00 -3.65
CA ARG A 267 11.36 5.57 -2.42
C ARG A 267 10.83 4.25 -1.90
N THR A 268 9.53 3.99 -1.99
CA THR A 268 8.88 2.77 -1.49
C THR A 268 7.88 2.23 -2.50
N ILE A 269 7.47 0.98 -2.31
CA ILE A 269 6.40 0.33 -3.04
C ILE A 269 5.40 -0.23 -2.05
N GLY A 270 4.20 0.35 -2.05
CA GLY A 270 3.03 -0.16 -1.36
C GLY A 270 2.05 -0.83 -2.32
N THR A 271 0.98 -1.39 -1.79
CA THR A 271 -0.04 -2.02 -2.63
C THR A 271 -1.29 -1.17 -2.83
N ASP A 272 -1.59 -0.27 -1.90
CA ASP A 272 -2.93 0.32 -1.75
C ASP A 272 -4.00 -0.79 -1.76
N HIS A 273 -3.69 -1.91 -1.05
CA HIS A 273 -4.60 -3.03 -0.94
C HIS A 273 -5.94 -2.59 -0.34
N ALA A 274 -6.94 -2.49 -1.21
CA ALA A 274 -8.23 -1.92 -0.86
C ALA A 274 -9.36 -2.86 -1.33
N PRO A 275 -9.60 -3.98 -0.61
CA PRO A 275 -10.57 -4.99 -1.00
C PRO A 275 -12.00 -4.44 -0.97
N HIS A 276 -12.78 -4.83 -1.99
CA HIS A 276 -14.21 -4.59 -2.13
C HIS A 276 -14.88 -5.89 -2.59
N ARG A 277 -16.14 -6.10 -2.26
CA ARG A 277 -16.90 -7.21 -2.82
C ARG A 277 -16.99 -7.04 -4.33
N ILE A 278 -17.01 -8.13 -5.07
CA ILE A 278 -17.12 -8.06 -6.54
C ILE A 278 -18.39 -7.32 -6.98
N SER A 279 -19.46 -7.40 -6.21
CA SER A 279 -20.71 -6.63 -6.44
C SER A 279 -20.50 -5.11 -6.32
N ASP A 280 -19.55 -4.65 -5.52
CA ASP A 280 -19.23 -3.23 -5.36
C ASP A 280 -18.43 -2.70 -6.57
N LYS A 281 -17.91 -3.58 -7.42
CA LYS A 281 -17.18 -3.27 -8.67
C LYS A 281 -18.08 -3.21 -9.90
N ILE A 282 -19.39 -3.34 -9.73
CA ILE A 282 -20.38 -3.23 -10.83
C ILE A 282 -20.66 -1.75 -11.11
N GLY A 283 -20.59 -1.35 -12.38
CA GLY A 283 -20.84 0.01 -12.84
C GLY A 283 -19.65 0.62 -13.56
N GLY A 284 -19.81 1.90 -13.91
CA GLY A 284 -18.82 2.71 -14.61
C GLY A 284 -17.95 3.57 -13.67
N ALA A 285 -17.49 4.68 -14.22
CA ALA A 285 -16.59 5.60 -13.51
C ALA A 285 -17.25 6.30 -12.30
N ALA A 286 -18.58 6.45 -12.30
CA ALA A 286 -19.29 7.09 -11.18
C ALA A 286 -19.73 6.11 -10.10
N LYS A 287 -20.24 4.92 -10.46
CA LYS A 287 -20.88 3.99 -9.51
C LYS A 287 -19.96 2.92 -8.95
N ALA A 288 -19.09 2.31 -9.78
CA ALA A 288 -18.19 1.27 -9.28
C ALA A 288 -17.25 1.83 -8.21
N THR A 289 -17.03 1.10 -7.13
CA THR A 289 -16.10 1.53 -6.06
C THR A 289 -14.65 1.51 -6.55
N SER A 290 -13.83 2.42 -6.04
CA SER A 290 -12.39 2.48 -6.30
C SER A 290 -11.63 1.68 -5.23
N GLY A 291 -10.66 0.89 -5.67
CA GLY A 291 -9.85 -0.01 -4.85
C GLY A 291 -9.85 -1.44 -5.37
N MET A 292 -8.75 -2.15 -5.17
CA MET A 292 -8.57 -3.55 -5.56
C MET A 292 -7.71 -4.31 -4.55
N PRO A 293 -7.88 -5.64 -4.41
CA PRO A 293 -7.02 -6.46 -3.58
C PRO A 293 -5.71 -6.77 -4.31
N PHE A 294 -4.56 -6.44 -3.69
CA PHE A 294 -3.25 -6.66 -4.31
C PHE A 294 -2.17 -7.23 -3.38
N VAL A 295 -2.32 -7.15 -2.05
CA VAL A 295 -1.26 -7.51 -1.07
C VAL A 295 -0.68 -8.91 -1.28
N GLN A 296 -1.52 -9.89 -1.64
CA GLN A 296 -1.11 -11.28 -1.85
C GLN A 296 -0.17 -11.46 -3.06
N PHE A 297 -0.28 -10.59 -4.05
CA PHE A 297 0.43 -10.75 -5.32
C PHE A 297 1.53 -9.69 -5.51
N SER A 298 1.78 -8.86 -4.51
CA SER A 298 2.71 -7.75 -4.60
C SER A 298 4.14 -8.19 -4.92
N LEU A 299 4.69 -9.12 -4.13
CA LEU A 299 6.07 -9.60 -4.31
C LEU A 299 6.28 -10.32 -5.63
N VAL A 300 5.36 -11.21 -6.02
CA VAL A 300 5.49 -11.95 -7.29
C VAL A 300 5.33 -11.04 -8.50
N SER A 301 4.47 -10.03 -8.45
CA SER A 301 4.34 -9.02 -9.51
C SER A 301 5.60 -8.16 -9.65
N MET A 302 6.23 -7.77 -8.55
CA MET A 302 7.48 -7.01 -8.60
C MET A 302 8.65 -7.86 -9.12
N LEU A 303 8.64 -9.17 -8.85
CA LEU A 303 9.64 -10.10 -9.39
C LEU A 303 9.47 -10.33 -10.90
N GLU A 304 8.27 -10.18 -11.46
CA GLU A 304 8.11 -10.13 -12.92
C GLU A 304 8.77 -8.89 -13.53
N LEU A 305 8.70 -7.73 -12.85
CA LEU A 305 9.44 -6.55 -13.31
C LEU A 305 10.96 -6.75 -13.21
N VAL A 306 11.44 -7.60 -12.29
CA VAL A 306 12.85 -8.02 -12.25
C VAL A 306 13.16 -8.90 -13.46
N ASP A 307 12.32 -9.88 -13.79
CA ASP A 307 12.50 -10.75 -14.97
C ASP A 307 12.44 -9.93 -16.29
N GLU A 308 11.59 -8.89 -16.33
CA GLU A 308 11.52 -7.93 -17.45
C GLU A 308 12.74 -6.99 -17.54
N GLY A 309 13.64 -7.01 -16.54
CA GLY A 309 14.82 -6.14 -16.50
C GLY A 309 14.53 -4.69 -16.13
N VAL A 310 13.35 -4.40 -15.58
CA VAL A 310 12.97 -3.03 -15.14
C VAL A 310 13.83 -2.59 -13.96
N LEU A 311 14.14 -3.51 -13.02
CA LEU A 311 15.00 -3.24 -11.87
C LEU A 311 15.71 -4.53 -11.40
N PRO A 312 16.89 -4.43 -10.76
CA PRO A 312 17.53 -5.59 -10.13
C PRO A 312 16.80 -6.00 -8.85
N ILE A 313 16.92 -7.27 -8.45
CA ILE A 313 16.25 -7.83 -7.28
C ILE A 313 16.65 -7.11 -5.98
N GLU A 314 17.89 -6.69 -5.86
CA GLU A 314 18.40 -5.92 -4.73
C GLU A 314 17.65 -4.59 -4.59
N ARG A 315 17.37 -3.91 -5.70
CA ARG A 315 16.60 -2.68 -5.69
C ARG A 315 15.14 -2.91 -5.33
N MET A 316 14.54 -4.00 -5.81
CA MET A 316 13.20 -4.42 -5.39
C MET A 316 13.14 -4.63 -3.87
N VAL A 317 14.12 -5.33 -3.29
CA VAL A 317 14.22 -5.54 -1.82
C VAL A 317 14.37 -4.20 -1.09
N GLU A 318 15.17 -3.28 -1.61
CA GLU A 318 15.24 -1.94 -1.03
C GLU A 318 13.88 -1.24 -1.00
N LEU A 319 13.14 -1.27 -2.10
CA LEU A 319 11.87 -0.57 -2.25
C LEU A 319 10.75 -1.18 -1.40
N MET A 320 10.74 -2.51 -1.23
CA MET A 320 9.66 -3.24 -0.54
C MET A 320 9.99 -3.62 0.91
N CYS A 321 11.26 -3.58 1.32
CA CYS A 321 11.64 -4.04 2.67
C CYS A 321 12.43 -2.96 3.43
N HIS A 322 13.56 -2.52 2.87
CA HIS A 322 14.50 -1.63 3.57
C HIS A 322 13.95 -0.20 3.71
N ASN A 323 13.45 0.35 2.62
CA ASN A 323 13.04 1.74 2.57
C ASN A 323 11.73 2.02 3.32
N PRO A 324 10.69 1.17 3.30
CA PRO A 324 9.54 1.34 4.20
C PRO A 324 9.98 1.41 5.67
N ALA A 325 10.91 0.53 6.09
CA ALA A 325 11.45 0.56 7.45
C ALA A 325 12.19 1.87 7.77
N ARG A 326 12.96 2.41 6.80
CA ARG A 326 13.71 3.68 6.98
C ARG A 326 12.79 4.91 6.96
N VAL A 327 11.85 4.97 6.02
CA VAL A 327 10.93 6.11 5.85
C VAL A 327 10.06 6.28 7.08
N PHE A 328 9.50 5.19 7.59
CA PHE A 328 8.62 5.23 8.75
C PHE A 328 9.33 4.97 10.09
N GLY A 329 10.64 4.69 10.07
CA GLY A 329 11.42 4.48 11.29
C GLY A 329 11.04 3.20 12.03
N ILE A 330 10.73 2.12 11.32
CA ILE A 330 10.33 0.84 11.93
C ILE A 330 11.55 0.19 12.57
N GLU A 331 11.43 -0.20 13.84
CA GLU A 331 12.53 -0.80 14.60
C GLU A 331 12.75 -2.26 14.26
N ASN A 332 14.00 -2.64 14.00
CA ASN A 332 14.51 -4.02 13.92
C ASN A 332 13.77 -4.93 12.90
N ARG A 333 13.27 -4.38 11.78
CA ARG A 333 12.57 -5.10 10.71
C ARG A 333 13.04 -4.65 9.33
N GLY A 334 12.69 -5.38 8.29
CA GLY A 334 12.98 -5.07 6.91
C GLY A 334 14.40 -5.41 6.44
N PHE A 335 15.22 -6.07 7.28
CA PHE A 335 16.61 -6.44 6.97
C PHE A 335 16.96 -7.83 7.45
N LEU A 336 17.82 -8.52 6.71
CA LEU A 336 18.47 -9.74 7.16
C LEU A 336 19.75 -9.39 7.96
N ARG A 337 19.58 -9.15 9.27
CA ARG A 337 20.69 -8.75 10.16
C ARG A 337 20.57 -9.43 11.51
N GLN A 338 21.71 -9.69 12.15
CA GLN A 338 21.75 -10.15 13.54
C GLN A 338 21.07 -9.12 14.45
N GLY A 339 20.24 -9.58 15.38
CA GLY A 339 19.47 -8.73 16.29
C GLY A 339 18.13 -8.20 15.71
N TYR A 340 17.87 -8.41 14.44
CA TYR A 340 16.59 -8.07 13.82
C TYR A 340 15.57 -9.21 13.98
N MET A 341 14.29 -8.88 13.88
CA MET A 341 13.22 -9.87 13.86
C MET A 341 13.34 -10.73 12.61
N ALA A 342 13.18 -12.06 12.77
CA ALA A 342 13.22 -13.01 11.67
C ALA A 342 11.89 -12.99 10.89
N ASP A 343 11.64 -11.88 10.22
CA ASP A 343 10.60 -11.72 9.22
C ASP A 343 11.22 -12.05 7.87
N LEU A 344 10.89 -13.22 7.31
CA LEU A 344 11.61 -13.81 6.19
C LEU A 344 10.64 -14.39 5.17
N VAL A 345 11.05 -14.36 3.89
CA VAL A 345 10.33 -15.06 2.82
C VAL A 345 11.28 -15.90 1.99
N LEU A 346 10.90 -17.16 1.74
CA LEU A 346 11.52 -18.01 0.74
C LEU A 346 10.69 -17.96 -0.55
N ILE A 347 11.34 -17.58 -1.64
CA ILE A 347 10.68 -17.43 -2.95
C ILE A 347 11.43 -18.23 -4.01
N LYS A 348 10.69 -19.02 -4.79
CA LYS A 348 11.26 -19.91 -5.81
C LYS A 348 11.17 -19.28 -7.19
N PRO A 349 12.31 -19.08 -7.89
CA PRO A 349 12.33 -18.67 -9.29
C PRO A 349 11.97 -19.85 -10.20
N HIS A 350 11.63 -19.55 -11.45
CA HIS A 350 11.34 -20.54 -12.49
C HIS A 350 10.34 -21.62 -12.05
N SER A 351 9.31 -21.20 -11.31
CA SER A 351 8.26 -22.06 -10.77
C SER A 351 6.89 -21.57 -11.22
N PRO A 352 6.60 -21.63 -12.53
CA PRO A 352 5.40 -21.04 -13.09
C PRO A 352 4.11 -21.63 -12.52
N TRP A 353 3.13 -20.78 -12.34
CA TRP A 353 1.79 -21.16 -11.89
C TRP A 353 0.77 -20.11 -12.29
N THR A 354 -0.39 -20.56 -12.70
CA THR A 354 -1.50 -19.68 -13.04
C THR A 354 -2.39 -19.51 -11.82
N LEU A 355 -2.77 -18.27 -11.50
CA LEU A 355 -3.60 -17.96 -10.35
C LEU A 355 -5.05 -18.44 -10.56
N PRO A 356 -5.50 -19.50 -9.86
CA PRO A 356 -6.89 -19.88 -9.87
C PRO A 356 -7.66 -19.13 -8.76
N PRO A 357 -8.98 -18.91 -8.91
CA PRO A 357 -9.80 -18.18 -7.93
C PRO A 357 -9.71 -18.74 -6.49
N ASN A 358 -9.59 -20.04 -6.32
CA ASN A 358 -9.55 -20.70 -5.02
C ASN A 358 -8.22 -20.55 -4.25
N ARG A 359 -7.26 -19.76 -4.78
CA ARG A 359 -5.99 -19.42 -4.12
C ARG A 359 -5.94 -17.98 -3.64
N ILE A 360 -7.04 -17.27 -3.69
CA ILE A 360 -7.15 -15.90 -3.20
C ILE A 360 -7.58 -15.95 -1.72
N GLU A 361 -6.67 -15.55 -0.84
CA GLU A 361 -6.90 -15.58 0.63
C GLU A 361 -7.70 -14.38 1.13
N SER A 362 -7.71 -13.25 0.40
CA SER A 362 -8.52 -12.09 0.75
C SER A 362 -10.01 -12.44 0.78
N LYS A 363 -10.73 -11.90 1.76
CA LYS A 363 -12.18 -12.12 1.93
C LYS A 363 -13.01 -11.75 0.71
N CYS A 364 -12.58 -10.77 -0.06
CA CYS A 364 -13.30 -10.35 -1.27
C CYS A 364 -13.31 -11.43 -2.36
N ASN A 365 -12.42 -12.43 -2.27
CA ASN A 365 -12.35 -13.63 -3.11
C ASN A 365 -12.26 -13.35 -4.62
N TRP A 366 -11.54 -12.30 -5.00
CA TRP A 366 -11.18 -11.95 -6.37
C TRP A 366 -9.88 -11.17 -6.42
N SER A 367 -9.22 -11.13 -7.57
CA SER A 367 -8.05 -10.29 -7.84
C SER A 367 -8.08 -9.83 -9.29
N PRO A 368 -7.53 -8.64 -9.61
CA PRO A 368 -7.32 -8.26 -11.00
C PRO A 368 -6.29 -9.17 -11.71
N MET A 369 -5.54 -9.97 -10.93
CA MET A 369 -4.52 -10.92 -11.43
C MET A 369 -5.07 -12.34 -11.68
N GLU A 370 -6.39 -12.58 -11.55
CA GLU A 370 -6.97 -13.89 -11.86
C GLU A 370 -6.62 -14.35 -13.28
N GLY A 371 -6.20 -15.60 -13.41
CA GLY A 371 -5.78 -16.19 -14.69
C GLY A 371 -4.37 -15.79 -15.14
N HIS A 372 -3.69 -14.89 -14.42
CA HIS A 372 -2.31 -14.54 -14.70
C HIS A 372 -1.36 -15.69 -14.32
N THR A 373 -0.32 -15.89 -15.13
CA THR A 373 0.74 -16.89 -14.85
C THR A 373 1.98 -16.19 -14.33
N PHE A 374 2.27 -16.39 -13.06
CA PHE A 374 3.50 -15.91 -12.42
C PHE A 374 4.65 -16.90 -12.60
N ASN A 375 5.87 -16.43 -12.81
CA ASN A 375 7.10 -17.23 -12.88
C ASN A 375 7.73 -17.52 -11.50
N TRP A 376 7.36 -16.74 -10.50
CA TRP A 376 7.87 -16.82 -9.15
C TRP A 376 6.80 -17.33 -8.19
N ARG A 377 7.20 -18.08 -7.16
CA ARG A 377 6.27 -18.62 -6.18
C ARG A 377 6.75 -18.40 -4.76
N VAL A 378 5.92 -17.78 -3.92
CA VAL A 378 6.17 -17.74 -2.47
C VAL A 378 6.06 -19.16 -1.91
N MET A 379 7.16 -19.65 -1.34
CA MET A 379 7.24 -21.00 -0.79
C MET A 379 7.00 -21.01 0.72
N ARG A 380 7.64 -20.09 1.45
CA ARG A 380 7.48 -20.00 2.91
C ARG A 380 7.54 -18.56 3.36
N THR A 381 6.70 -18.20 4.33
CA THR A 381 6.73 -16.90 5.00
C THR A 381 6.87 -17.10 6.49
N PHE A 382 7.86 -16.43 7.09
CA PHE A 382 8.11 -16.46 8.52
C PHE A 382 7.84 -15.08 9.10
N VAL A 383 7.06 -15.02 10.17
CA VAL A 383 6.75 -13.81 10.93
C VAL A 383 7.29 -13.98 12.34
N ASN A 384 8.17 -13.10 12.76
CA ASN A 384 8.85 -13.18 14.07
C ASN A 384 9.51 -14.55 14.32
N GLY A 385 10.12 -15.14 13.30
CA GLY A 385 10.77 -16.46 13.36
C GLY A 385 9.82 -17.68 13.32
N ARG A 386 8.52 -17.46 13.14
CA ARG A 386 7.53 -18.54 13.09
C ARG A 386 7.02 -18.72 11.66
N LEU A 387 6.99 -19.96 11.19
CA LEU A 387 6.45 -20.32 9.88
C LEU A 387 4.93 -20.10 9.87
N VAL A 388 4.47 -19.13 9.08
CA VAL A 388 3.05 -18.76 8.97
C VAL A 388 2.42 -19.31 7.69
N TYR A 389 3.19 -19.32 6.59
CA TYR A 389 2.74 -19.84 5.31
C TYR A 389 3.76 -20.83 4.74
N ASN A 390 3.28 -21.95 4.20
CA ASN A 390 4.09 -23.01 3.61
C ASN A 390 3.42 -23.59 2.38
N LYS A 391 4.00 -23.38 1.20
CA LYS A 391 3.62 -24.00 -0.09
C LYS A 391 2.10 -24.00 -0.37
N GLY A 392 1.42 -22.89 -0.14
CA GLY A 392 -0.01 -22.72 -0.43
C GLY A 392 -0.94 -22.89 0.77
N VAL A 393 -0.40 -23.07 1.98
CA VAL A 393 -1.20 -23.33 3.19
C VAL A 393 -0.75 -22.42 4.33
N ILE A 394 -1.68 -21.80 5.03
CA ILE A 394 -1.43 -21.18 6.35
C ILE A 394 -1.19 -22.30 7.36
N THR A 395 -0.03 -22.29 8.00
CA THR A 395 0.44 -23.42 8.83
C THR A 395 -0.21 -23.49 10.21
N ASN A 396 -0.56 -22.34 10.76
CA ASN A 396 -1.15 -22.25 12.09
C ASN A 396 -2.00 -21.00 12.24
N GLU A 397 -3.29 -21.19 12.28
CA GLU A 397 -4.32 -20.13 12.39
C GLU A 397 -4.28 -19.38 13.76
N ASN A 398 -3.60 -19.92 14.76
CA ASN A 398 -3.45 -19.32 16.08
C ASN A 398 -2.19 -18.44 16.22
N LEU A 399 -1.31 -18.42 15.21
CA LEU A 399 -0.19 -17.49 15.21
C LEU A 399 -0.70 -16.05 15.12
N ARG A 400 -0.01 -15.15 15.84
CA ARG A 400 -0.32 -13.72 15.79
C ARG A 400 0.95 -12.94 15.54
N GLY A 401 0.81 -11.97 14.64
CA GLY A 401 1.79 -10.91 14.44
C GLY A 401 1.90 -10.02 15.66
N ARG A 402 2.79 -9.07 15.59
CA ARG A 402 3.03 -8.10 16.67
C ARG A 402 2.80 -6.68 16.16
N MET A 403 2.33 -5.81 17.02
CA MET A 403 2.39 -4.38 16.74
C MET A 403 3.85 -3.98 16.55
N ILE A 404 4.14 -3.26 15.47
CA ILE A 404 5.48 -2.72 15.22
C ILE A 404 5.74 -1.50 16.09
N THR A 405 7.01 -1.26 16.39
CA THR A 405 7.48 -0.09 17.12
C THR A 405 8.28 0.81 16.21
N TYR A 406 8.28 2.09 16.52
CA TYR A 406 8.95 3.11 15.73
C TYR A 406 10.09 3.74 16.54
N MET A 407 11.19 4.07 15.87
CA MET A 407 12.33 4.77 16.47
C MET A 407 11.87 6.08 17.12
N PRO A 408 12.48 6.50 18.22
CA PRO A 408 12.28 7.84 18.76
C PRO A 408 12.55 8.89 17.68
N ARG A 409 11.68 9.88 17.58
CA ARG A 409 11.75 10.96 16.59
C ARG A 409 11.90 12.30 17.27
#